data_835b522651d6f0e8365ca5a437a5d70b
#
_entry.id   835b522651d6f0e8365ca5a437a5d70b
#
_cell.length_a   1.000
_cell.length_b   1.000
_cell.length_c   1.000
_cell.angle_alpha   90.00
_cell.angle_beta   90.00
_cell.angle_gamma   90.00
#
_symmetry.space_group_name_H-M   'P 1'
#
loop_
_entity.id
_entity.type
_entity.pdbx_description
1 polymer ?
#
loop_
_entity_poly.entity_id
_entity_poly.type
_entity_poly.pdbx_seq_one_letter_code
_entity_poly.pdbx_strand_id
1 'polypeptide(L)'
;MAKKTIKKELTGAQDLYNFLFEACNIIRGPVSQDNFKDYITPLLYYKRISDVYDEETEDALAYSGGDKEYASLPEQHRFVVPDGCHWQEVRERTENLGAAIVGAMRQIEIANPDTLYGVLSMFSAQKWTNKAILNDNKIRDLIEHLSKRKLGNKDYPADLMGDAYEILLKKFADDSKAQAGEFYTPRSVGEV
;
A
#
# COMPACT_ATOMS: atom_id res chain seq x y z
N MET A 1 -20.44 -13.49 -22.82
CA MET A 1 -20.13 -12.32 -21.95
C MET A 1 -19.07 -12.64 -20.87
N ALA A 2 -19.11 -13.76 -20.17
CA ALA A 2 -18.16 -14.12 -19.11
C ALA A 2 -16.67 -14.09 -19.50
N LYS A 3 -16.26 -14.61 -20.65
CA LYS A 3 -14.85 -14.59 -21.11
C LYS A 3 -14.28 -13.18 -21.31
N LYS A 4 -15.10 -12.19 -21.67
CA LYS A 4 -14.65 -10.80 -21.88
C LYS A 4 -14.46 -10.07 -20.56
N THR A 5 -15.28 -10.39 -19.56
CA THR A 5 -15.20 -9.85 -18.20
C THR A 5 -13.94 -10.37 -17.49
N ILE A 6 -13.72 -11.70 -17.49
CA ILE A 6 -12.53 -12.33 -16.89
C ILE A 6 -11.22 -11.79 -17.50
N LYS A 7 -11.18 -11.59 -18.83
CA LYS A 7 -9.99 -11.04 -19.49
C LYS A 7 -9.74 -9.58 -19.12
N LYS A 8 -10.79 -8.78 -18.86
CA LYS A 8 -10.67 -7.38 -18.41
C LYS A 8 -10.20 -7.30 -16.96
N GLU A 9 -10.68 -8.18 -16.09
CA GLU A 9 -10.27 -8.27 -14.68
C GLU A 9 -8.81 -8.69 -14.54
N LEU A 10 -8.38 -9.73 -15.26
CA LEU A 10 -6.97 -10.16 -15.30
C LEU A 10 -6.03 -9.07 -15.85
N THR A 11 -6.51 -8.25 -16.81
CA THR A 11 -5.72 -7.13 -17.34
C THR A 11 -5.59 -6.02 -16.29
N GLY A 12 -6.64 -5.78 -15.51
CA GLY A 12 -6.64 -4.80 -14.41
C GLY A 12 -5.72 -5.21 -13.27
N ALA A 13 -5.77 -6.48 -12.85
CA ALA A 13 -4.89 -7.02 -11.81
C ALA A 13 -3.41 -6.97 -12.25
N GLN A 14 -3.10 -7.29 -13.50
CA GLN A 14 -1.75 -7.22 -14.02
C GLN A 14 -1.24 -5.77 -14.13
N ASP A 15 -2.09 -4.83 -14.51
CA ASP A 15 -1.75 -3.40 -14.57
C ASP A 15 -1.48 -2.86 -13.17
N LEU A 16 -2.32 -3.20 -12.19
CA LEU A 16 -2.10 -2.82 -10.80
C LEU A 16 -0.84 -3.46 -10.23
N TYR A 17 -0.60 -4.76 -10.52
CA TYR A 17 0.65 -5.43 -10.14
C TYR A 17 1.87 -4.69 -10.68
N ASN A 18 1.88 -4.33 -11.97
CA ASN A 18 3.00 -3.60 -12.58
C ASN A 18 3.24 -2.27 -11.85
N PHE A 19 2.18 -1.55 -11.54
CA PHE A 19 2.24 -0.31 -10.77
C PHE A 19 2.84 -0.50 -9.37
N LEU A 20 2.43 -1.54 -8.65
CA LEU A 20 2.98 -1.87 -7.33
C LEU A 20 4.44 -2.36 -7.42
N PHE A 21 4.78 -3.09 -8.48
CA PHE A 21 6.15 -3.54 -8.71
C PHE A 21 7.10 -2.37 -9.02
N GLU A 22 6.63 -1.34 -9.72
CA GLU A 22 7.40 -0.10 -9.90
C GLU A 22 7.70 0.58 -8.57
N ALA A 23 6.76 0.58 -7.61
CA ALA A 23 7.01 1.07 -6.26
C ALA A 23 8.16 0.32 -5.55
N CYS A 24 8.25 -1.01 -5.75
CA CYS A 24 9.37 -1.81 -5.24
C CYS A 24 10.72 -1.37 -5.85
N ASN A 25 10.73 -1.01 -7.13
CA ASN A 25 11.96 -0.55 -7.81
C ASN A 25 12.47 0.78 -7.23
N ILE A 26 11.59 1.64 -6.71
CA ILE A 26 11.98 2.91 -6.05
C ILE A 26 12.87 2.65 -4.83
N ILE A 27 12.55 1.62 -4.04
CA ILE A 27 13.29 1.28 -2.80
C ILE A 27 14.37 0.21 -3.01
N ARG A 28 14.52 -0.28 -4.23
CA ARG A 28 15.58 -1.25 -4.59
C ARG A 28 16.96 -0.64 -4.34
N GLY A 29 17.86 -1.46 -3.80
CA GLY A 29 19.20 -1.07 -3.38
C GLY A 29 19.28 -0.89 -1.86
N PRO A 30 18.68 0.15 -1.28
CA PRO A 30 18.68 0.29 0.19
C PRO A 30 17.82 -0.75 0.91
N VAL A 31 16.77 -1.25 0.26
CA VAL A 31 15.91 -2.33 0.78
C VAL A 31 16.11 -3.60 -0.04
N SER A 32 16.36 -4.74 0.62
CA SER A 32 16.42 -6.04 -0.02
C SER A 32 15.04 -6.50 -0.50
N GLN A 33 15.00 -7.33 -1.54
CA GLN A 33 13.74 -7.81 -2.13
C GLN A 33 12.84 -8.52 -1.12
N ASP A 34 13.42 -9.31 -0.21
CA ASP A 34 12.70 -10.03 0.84
C ASP A 34 11.93 -9.09 1.79
N ASN A 35 12.40 -7.85 1.92
CA ASN A 35 11.81 -6.84 2.77
C ASN A 35 10.85 -5.88 2.03
N PHE A 36 10.69 -5.97 0.71
CA PHE A 36 9.80 -5.07 -0.04
C PHE A 36 8.37 -5.07 0.52
N LYS A 37 7.84 -6.25 0.87
CA LYS A 37 6.52 -6.38 1.48
C LYS A 37 6.32 -5.54 2.73
N ASP A 38 7.37 -5.37 3.54
CA ASP A 38 7.30 -4.64 4.81
C ASP A 38 7.16 -3.12 4.62
N TYR A 39 7.42 -2.63 3.42
CA TYR A 39 7.25 -1.23 3.04
C TYR A 39 6.04 -1.01 2.11
N ILE A 40 5.90 -1.85 1.10
CA ILE A 40 4.85 -1.65 0.10
C ILE A 40 3.46 -1.98 0.66
N THR A 41 3.33 -3.05 1.44
CA THR A 41 2.05 -3.48 2.00
C THR A 41 1.41 -2.43 2.92
N PRO A 42 2.10 -1.92 3.96
CA PRO A 42 1.50 -0.91 4.84
C PRO A 42 1.14 0.36 4.09
N LEU A 43 1.99 0.78 3.15
CA LEU A 43 1.74 1.98 2.37
C LEU A 43 0.55 1.82 1.42
N LEU A 44 0.39 0.62 0.83
CA LEU A 44 -0.76 0.27 0.01
C LEU A 44 -2.06 0.30 0.83
N TYR A 45 -2.08 -0.30 2.03
CA TYR A 45 -3.24 -0.26 2.91
C TYR A 45 -3.59 1.17 3.33
N TYR A 46 -2.60 1.94 3.75
CA TYR A 46 -2.79 3.33 4.15
C TYR A 46 -3.37 4.17 3.00
N LYS A 47 -2.76 4.08 1.81
CA LYS A 47 -3.26 4.77 0.61
C LYS A 47 -4.69 4.34 0.28
N ARG A 48 -4.98 3.02 0.33
CA ARG A 48 -6.32 2.48 0.06
C ARG A 48 -7.37 3.01 1.02
N ILE A 49 -7.09 3.01 2.33
CA ILE A 49 -8.02 3.51 3.36
C ILE A 49 -8.33 4.98 3.08
N SER A 50 -7.30 5.79 2.80
CA SER A 50 -7.48 7.22 2.52
C SER A 50 -8.28 7.45 1.23
N ASP A 51 -8.00 6.72 0.16
CA ASP A 51 -8.73 6.87 -1.11
C ASP A 51 -10.20 6.42 -1.03
N VAL A 52 -10.47 5.37 -0.26
CA VAL A 52 -11.86 4.92 -0.02
C VAL A 52 -12.62 5.96 0.79
N TYR A 53 -11.98 6.56 1.82
CA TYR A 53 -12.56 7.65 2.59
C TYR A 53 -12.92 8.85 1.69
N ASP A 54 -11.99 9.24 0.80
CA ASP A 54 -12.22 10.35 -0.13
C ASP A 54 -13.39 10.07 -1.09
N GLU A 55 -13.49 8.83 -1.62
CA GLU A 55 -14.62 8.41 -2.46
C GLU A 55 -15.96 8.46 -1.71
N GLU A 56 -15.99 7.98 -0.47
CA GLU A 56 -17.18 7.97 0.38
C GLU A 56 -17.60 9.42 0.74
N THR A 57 -16.62 10.31 0.97
CA THR A 57 -16.87 11.75 1.16
C THR A 57 -17.47 12.38 -0.10
N GLU A 58 -16.91 12.09 -1.29
CA GLU A 58 -17.44 12.58 -2.57
C GLU A 58 -18.90 12.11 -2.78
N ASP A 59 -19.19 10.85 -2.47
CA ASP A 59 -20.55 10.28 -2.61
C ASP A 59 -21.53 10.88 -1.60
N ALA A 60 -21.12 11.10 -0.36
CA ALA A 60 -21.93 11.74 0.68
C ALA A 60 -22.22 13.22 0.34
N LEU A 61 -21.24 13.96 -0.20
CA LEU A 61 -21.46 15.32 -0.70
C LEU A 61 -22.46 15.36 -1.87
N ALA A 62 -22.32 14.42 -2.81
CA ALA A 62 -23.25 14.33 -3.93
C ALA A 62 -24.69 14.02 -3.47
N TYR A 63 -24.84 13.10 -2.51
CA TYR A 63 -26.13 12.71 -1.94
C TYR A 63 -26.81 13.84 -1.17
N SER A 64 -26.05 14.60 -0.36
CA SER A 64 -26.55 15.67 0.50
C SER A 64 -26.70 17.03 -0.20
N GLY A 65 -26.36 17.12 -1.49
CA GLY A 65 -26.36 18.39 -2.20
C GLY A 65 -25.26 19.35 -1.78
N GLY A 66 -24.14 18.83 -1.31
CA GLY A 66 -22.93 19.59 -0.93
C GLY A 66 -22.81 19.90 0.56
N ASP A 67 -23.58 19.24 1.41
CA ASP A 67 -23.49 19.40 2.88
C ASP A 67 -22.22 18.73 3.40
N LYS A 68 -21.25 19.56 3.79
CA LYS A 68 -19.96 19.11 4.29
C LYS A 68 -20.05 18.51 5.70
N GLU A 69 -20.97 19.00 6.54
CA GLU A 69 -21.18 18.48 7.88
C GLU A 69 -21.71 17.04 7.78
N TYR A 70 -22.74 16.83 6.95
CA TYR A 70 -23.24 15.49 6.64
C TYR A 70 -22.13 14.58 6.09
N ALA A 71 -21.35 15.05 5.14
CA ALA A 71 -20.31 14.24 4.50
C ALA A 71 -19.15 13.88 5.44
N SER A 72 -18.94 14.63 6.53
CA SER A 72 -17.91 14.35 7.53
C SER A 72 -18.34 13.40 8.65
N LEU A 73 -19.62 13.00 8.69
CA LEU A 73 -20.11 12.09 9.71
C LEU A 73 -19.45 10.70 9.62
N PRO A 74 -19.04 10.11 10.74
CA PRO A 74 -18.41 8.76 10.72
C PRO A 74 -19.27 7.69 10.05
N GLU A 75 -20.60 7.81 10.11
CA GLU A 75 -21.55 6.87 9.51
C GLU A 75 -21.52 6.87 7.98
N GLN A 76 -20.93 7.90 7.37
CA GLN A 76 -20.76 7.98 5.92
C GLN A 76 -19.51 7.26 5.43
N HIS A 77 -18.65 6.82 6.35
CA HIS A 77 -17.35 6.25 6.03
C HIS A 77 -17.18 4.86 6.64
N ARG A 78 -16.57 3.97 5.86
CA ARG A 78 -16.19 2.63 6.32
C ARG A 78 -15.10 2.69 7.40
N PHE A 79 -14.19 3.64 7.29
CA PHE A 79 -13.12 3.88 8.24
C PHE A 79 -13.09 5.35 8.64
N VAL A 80 -12.79 5.61 9.89
CA VAL A 80 -12.50 6.97 10.36
C VAL A 80 -11.05 7.30 10.05
N VAL A 81 -10.80 8.37 9.32
CA VAL A 81 -9.46 8.91 9.07
C VAL A 81 -9.35 10.24 9.82
N PRO A 82 -8.59 10.30 10.93
CA PRO A 82 -8.44 11.54 11.70
C PRO A 82 -7.74 12.65 10.91
N ASP A 83 -8.01 13.90 11.28
CA ASP A 83 -7.33 15.09 10.75
C ASP A 83 -5.81 14.93 10.87
N GLY A 84 -5.08 15.34 9.86
CA GLY A 84 -3.62 15.18 9.78
C GLY A 84 -3.15 13.77 9.39
N CYS A 85 -4.09 12.82 9.20
CA CYS A 85 -3.81 11.43 8.83
C CYS A 85 -4.24 11.08 7.40
N HIS A 86 -4.86 12.00 6.67
CA HIS A 86 -5.18 11.77 5.26
C HIS A 86 -3.92 11.67 4.41
N TRP A 87 -4.00 10.89 3.34
CA TRP A 87 -2.86 10.68 2.43
C TRP A 87 -2.27 12.00 1.92
N GLN A 88 -3.13 12.94 1.51
CA GLN A 88 -2.71 14.23 0.98
C GLN A 88 -1.99 15.08 2.03
N GLU A 89 -2.46 15.06 3.28
CA GLU A 89 -1.83 15.83 4.37
C GLU A 89 -0.44 15.30 4.72
N VAL A 90 -0.26 13.97 4.69
CA VAL A 90 1.06 13.36 4.89
C VAL A 90 1.96 13.60 3.68
N ARG A 91 1.42 13.58 2.46
CA ARG A 91 2.14 13.90 1.22
C ARG A 91 2.72 15.31 1.23
N GLU A 92 2.02 16.28 1.79
CA GLU A 92 2.43 17.69 1.85
C GLU A 92 3.55 17.96 2.87
N ARG A 93 3.84 17.02 3.77
CA ARG A 93 4.94 17.18 4.73
C ARG A 93 6.28 17.17 4.02
N THR A 94 7.22 17.99 4.52
CA THR A 94 8.54 18.17 3.92
C THR A 94 9.61 17.31 4.59
N GLU A 95 9.39 16.91 5.85
CA GLU A 95 10.39 16.23 6.68
C GLU A 95 9.76 15.10 7.49
N ASN A 96 10.60 14.15 7.91
CA ASN A 96 10.21 13.04 8.78
C ASN A 96 9.04 12.22 8.25
N LEU A 97 9.01 12.01 6.93
CA LEU A 97 7.91 11.34 6.23
C LEU A 97 7.64 9.94 6.76
N GLY A 98 8.68 9.17 7.10
CA GLY A 98 8.52 7.84 7.67
C GLY A 98 7.79 7.87 9.02
N ALA A 99 8.13 8.82 9.90
CA ALA A 99 7.44 9.01 11.17
C ALA A 99 6.00 9.50 10.97
N ALA A 100 5.76 10.36 9.97
CA ALA A 100 4.43 10.83 9.63
C ALA A 100 3.50 9.70 9.16
N ILE A 101 3.99 8.82 8.27
CA ILE A 101 3.24 7.64 7.80
C ILE A 101 2.91 6.70 8.98
N VAL A 102 3.88 6.38 9.81
CA VAL A 102 3.68 5.51 10.98
C VAL A 102 2.69 6.14 11.96
N GLY A 103 2.81 7.45 12.20
CA GLY A 103 1.89 8.19 13.06
C GLY A 103 0.47 8.17 12.52
N ALA A 104 0.28 8.44 11.23
CA ALA A 104 -1.03 8.41 10.58
C ALA A 104 -1.67 7.01 10.65
N MET A 105 -0.93 5.96 10.28
CA MET A 105 -1.43 4.58 10.38
C MET A 105 -1.85 4.20 11.80
N ARG A 106 -1.06 4.60 12.81
CA ARG A 106 -1.40 4.35 14.21
C ARG A 106 -2.67 5.08 14.66
N GLN A 107 -2.84 6.34 14.26
CA GLN A 107 -4.04 7.11 14.59
C GLN A 107 -5.28 6.55 13.90
N ILE A 108 -5.17 6.13 12.64
CA ILE A 108 -6.25 5.45 11.93
C ILE A 108 -6.63 4.14 12.63
N GLU A 109 -5.66 3.33 13.07
CA GLU A 109 -5.92 2.09 13.81
C GLU A 109 -6.64 2.36 15.13
N ILE A 110 -6.21 3.37 15.89
CA ILE A 110 -6.84 3.77 17.16
C ILE A 110 -8.28 4.26 16.94
N ALA A 111 -8.53 4.96 15.85
CA ALA A 111 -9.87 5.46 15.49
C ALA A 111 -10.81 4.35 14.99
N ASN A 112 -10.29 3.17 14.64
CA ASN A 112 -11.05 2.04 14.11
C ASN A 112 -10.76 0.72 14.88
N PRO A 113 -11.00 0.66 16.19
CA PRO A 113 -10.56 -0.47 17.01
C PRO A 113 -11.25 -1.79 16.64
N ASP A 114 -12.49 -1.74 16.17
CA ASP A 114 -13.26 -2.94 15.84
C ASP A 114 -12.85 -3.59 14.53
N THR A 115 -12.21 -2.83 13.62
CA THR A 115 -11.92 -3.28 12.26
C THR A 115 -10.43 -3.34 11.94
N LEU A 116 -9.63 -2.46 12.54
CA LEU A 116 -8.21 -2.32 12.20
C LEU A 116 -7.26 -2.65 13.35
N TYR A 117 -7.76 -3.13 14.50
CA TYR A 117 -6.91 -3.47 15.66
C TYR A 117 -5.80 -4.46 15.25
N GLY A 118 -4.54 -4.08 15.48
CA GLY A 118 -3.37 -4.89 15.18
C GLY A 118 -3.02 -5.01 13.69
N VAL A 119 -3.83 -4.43 12.77
CA VAL A 119 -3.61 -4.59 11.32
C VAL A 119 -2.49 -3.67 10.82
N LEU A 120 -2.51 -2.40 11.20
CA LEU A 120 -1.52 -1.42 10.74
C LEU A 120 -0.29 -1.38 11.64
N SER A 121 -0.44 -1.62 12.94
CA SER A 121 0.67 -1.64 13.90
C SER A 121 1.57 -2.88 13.79
N MET A 122 1.14 -3.95 13.09
CA MET A 122 1.99 -5.10 12.79
C MET A 122 3.20 -4.73 11.93
N PHE A 123 3.14 -3.60 11.22
CA PHE A 123 4.26 -3.11 10.42
C PHE A 123 5.25 -2.33 11.27
N SER A 124 6.52 -2.78 11.28
CA SER A 124 7.55 -2.24 12.16
C SER A 124 7.82 -0.75 11.92
N ALA A 125 7.45 0.09 12.90
CA ALA A 125 7.74 1.52 12.88
C ALA A 125 9.25 1.82 12.72
N GLN A 126 10.12 0.99 13.28
CA GLN A 126 11.57 1.17 13.22
C GLN A 126 12.11 1.10 11.78
N LYS A 127 11.50 0.30 10.91
CA LYS A 127 11.90 0.21 9.50
C LYS A 127 11.65 1.54 8.78
N TRP A 128 10.52 2.19 9.04
CA TRP A 128 10.13 3.45 8.41
C TRP A 128 10.89 4.67 8.93
N THR A 129 11.36 4.64 10.17
CA THR A 129 12.08 5.76 10.80
C THR A 129 13.60 5.64 10.65
N ASN A 130 14.11 4.52 10.14
CA ASN A 130 15.55 4.33 9.91
C ASN A 130 15.99 5.02 8.61
N LYS A 131 16.39 6.29 8.74
CA LYS A 131 16.83 7.14 7.60
C LYS A 131 18.09 6.63 6.89
N ALA A 132 18.87 5.73 7.52
CA ALA A 132 20.03 5.11 6.89
C ALA A 132 19.62 4.08 5.81
N ILE A 133 18.44 3.46 5.97
CA ILE A 133 17.90 2.52 5.01
C ILE A 133 16.95 3.26 4.05
N LEU A 134 15.98 4.02 4.59
CA LEU A 134 14.96 4.70 3.80
C LEU A 134 14.88 6.18 4.22
N ASN A 135 15.55 7.04 3.48
CA ASN A 135 15.55 8.48 3.73
C ASN A 135 14.26 9.14 3.21
N ASP A 136 14.01 10.37 3.65
CA ASP A 136 12.79 11.11 3.29
C ASP A 136 12.61 11.27 1.77
N ASN A 137 13.68 11.36 0.97
CA ASN A 137 13.59 11.46 -0.48
C ASN A 137 13.01 10.17 -1.09
N LYS A 138 13.47 9.00 -0.64
CA LYS A 138 12.95 7.71 -1.11
C LYS A 138 11.50 7.48 -0.69
N ILE A 139 11.15 7.90 0.52
CA ILE A 139 9.76 7.84 1.00
C ILE A 139 8.89 8.78 0.17
N ARG A 140 9.37 9.97 -0.16
CA ARG A 140 8.69 10.91 -1.05
C ARG A 140 8.46 10.33 -2.42
N ASP A 141 9.49 9.71 -3.03
CA ASP A 141 9.35 9.06 -4.33
C ASP A 141 8.25 7.98 -4.32
N LEU A 142 8.15 7.20 -3.22
CA LEU A 142 7.07 6.22 -3.02
C LEU A 142 5.69 6.87 -2.92
N ILE A 143 5.57 7.92 -2.10
CA ILE A 143 4.32 8.67 -1.93
C ILE A 143 3.89 9.26 -3.28
N GLU A 144 4.79 9.91 -3.99
CA GLU A 144 4.51 10.50 -5.30
C GLU A 144 4.14 9.45 -6.35
N HIS A 145 4.81 8.29 -6.33
CA HIS A 145 4.46 7.19 -7.21
C HIS A 145 3.03 6.69 -6.95
N LEU A 146 2.70 6.37 -5.70
CA LEU A 146 1.36 5.88 -5.34
C LEU A 146 0.26 6.94 -5.52
N SER A 147 0.61 8.22 -5.44
CA SER A 147 -0.31 9.33 -5.68
C SER A 147 -0.73 9.49 -7.15
N LYS A 148 -0.07 8.81 -8.09
CA LYS A 148 -0.45 8.81 -9.51
C LYS A 148 -1.78 8.12 -9.79
N ARG A 149 -2.26 7.29 -8.84
CA ARG A 149 -3.52 6.56 -8.99
C ARG A 149 -4.38 6.72 -7.72
N LYS A 150 -5.68 6.81 -7.90
CA LYS A 150 -6.66 6.59 -6.85
C LYS A 150 -6.85 5.08 -6.69
N LEU A 151 -6.65 4.55 -5.48
CA LEU A 151 -6.81 3.13 -5.18
C LEU A 151 -8.12 2.82 -4.47
N GLY A 152 -9.15 3.63 -4.72
CA GLY A 152 -10.48 3.48 -4.18
C GLY A 152 -11.28 2.33 -4.80
N ASN A 153 -12.52 2.14 -4.33
CA ASN A 153 -13.39 1.04 -4.77
C ASN A 153 -13.91 1.24 -6.19
N LYS A 154 -14.02 2.50 -6.65
CA LYS A 154 -14.55 2.83 -8.00
C LYS A 154 -13.62 2.34 -9.10
N ASP A 155 -12.31 2.54 -8.90
CA ASP A 155 -11.28 2.16 -9.88
C ASP A 155 -10.73 0.76 -9.63
N TYR A 156 -10.57 0.38 -8.35
CA TYR A 156 -9.98 -0.89 -7.92
C TYR A 156 -10.87 -1.58 -6.89
N PRO A 157 -11.86 -2.39 -7.32
CA PRO A 157 -12.64 -3.22 -6.41
C PRO A 157 -11.76 -4.13 -5.54
N ALA A 158 -12.28 -4.53 -4.37
CA ALA A 158 -11.49 -5.29 -3.39
C ALA A 158 -10.87 -6.57 -3.96
N ASP A 159 -11.61 -7.29 -4.81
CA ASP A 159 -11.15 -8.54 -5.45
C ASP A 159 -9.95 -8.27 -6.36
N LEU A 160 -10.01 -7.20 -7.18
CA LEU A 160 -8.92 -6.80 -8.06
C LEU A 160 -7.66 -6.41 -7.29
N MET A 161 -7.84 -5.71 -6.16
CA MET A 161 -6.73 -5.38 -5.25
C MET A 161 -6.09 -6.65 -4.67
N GLY A 162 -6.92 -7.60 -4.24
CA GLY A 162 -6.49 -8.90 -3.71
C GLY A 162 -5.68 -9.69 -4.74
N ASP A 163 -6.17 -9.80 -5.96
CA ASP A 163 -5.50 -10.52 -7.06
C ASP A 163 -4.13 -9.90 -7.40
N ALA A 164 -4.07 -8.57 -7.52
CA ALA A 164 -2.81 -7.89 -7.81
C ALA A 164 -1.79 -8.06 -6.69
N TYR A 165 -2.23 -8.02 -5.43
CA TYR A 165 -1.38 -8.23 -4.28
C TYR A 165 -0.88 -9.68 -4.19
N GLU A 166 -1.73 -10.68 -4.49
CA GLU A 166 -1.34 -12.07 -4.55
C GLU A 166 -0.26 -12.32 -5.62
N ILE A 167 -0.42 -11.73 -6.81
CA ILE A 167 0.59 -11.79 -7.87
C ILE A 167 1.92 -11.21 -7.37
N LEU A 168 1.88 -10.07 -6.66
CA LEU A 168 3.06 -9.42 -6.11
C LEU A 168 3.78 -10.30 -5.08
N LEU A 169 3.02 -10.91 -4.16
CA LEU A 169 3.59 -11.81 -3.14
C LEU A 169 4.21 -13.06 -3.76
N LYS A 170 3.58 -13.67 -4.76
CA LYS A 170 4.13 -14.81 -5.51
C LYS A 170 5.45 -14.43 -6.14
N LYS A 171 5.53 -13.26 -6.77
CA LYS A 171 6.76 -12.78 -7.41
C LYS A 171 7.89 -12.62 -6.39
N PHE A 172 7.63 -12.06 -5.20
CA PHE A 172 8.65 -11.95 -4.15
C PHE A 172 9.11 -13.33 -3.65
N ALA A 173 8.19 -14.29 -3.49
CA ALA A 173 8.53 -15.64 -3.06
C ALA A 173 9.39 -16.38 -4.09
N ASP A 174 9.13 -16.19 -5.38
CA ASP A 174 9.89 -16.82 -6.46
C ASP A 174 11.29 -16.19 -6.57
N ASP A 175 11.42 -14.88 -6.48
CA ASP A 175 12.70 -14.18 -6.51
C ASP A 175 13.58 -14.57 -5.30
N SER A 176 13.00 -14.72 -4.10
CA SER A 176 13.71 -15.17 -2.90
C SER A 176 14.20 -16.63 -3.04
N LYS A 177 13.41 -17.51 -3.63
CA LYS A 177 13.82 -18.90 -3.90
C LYS A 177 14.94 -18.97 -4.93
N ALA A 178 14.89 -18.15 -5.98
CA ALA A 178 15.93 -18.09 -6.99
C ALA A 178 17.28 -17.65 -6.37
N GLN A 179 17.27 -16.63 -5.50
CA GLN A 179 18.47 -16.21 -4.78
C GLN A 179 18.99 -17.30 -3.83
N ALA A 180 18.11 -17.99 -3.09
CA ALA A 180 18.51 -19.10 -2.22
C ALA A 180 19.09 -20.28 -3.03
N GLY A 181 18.59 -20.51 -4.24
CA GLY A 181 19.11 -21.53 -5.17
C GLY A 181 20.50 -21.21 -5.71
N GLU A 182 20.82 -19.93 -5.91
CA GLU A 182 22.16 -19.51 -6.32
C GLU A 182 23.23 -19.75 -5.22
N PHE A 183 22.83 -19.76 -3.94
CA PHE A 183 23.70 -20.12 -2.81
C PHE A 183 23.83 -21.62 -2.59
N TYR A 184 22.97 -22.44 -3.18
CA TYR A 184 23.02 -23.91 -3.13
C TYR A 184 23.54 -24.46 -4.45
N THR A 185 24.78 -24.18 -4.77
CA THR A 185 25.50 -24.99 -5.73
C THR A 185 25.86 -26.30 -4.97
N PRO A 186 25.30 -27.47 -5.33
CA PRO A 186 25.81 -28.70 -4.80
C PRO A 186 27.29 -28.76 -5.22
N ARG A 187 28.19 -28.78 -4.27
CA ARG A 187 29.56 -29.22 -4.57
C ARG A 187 29.41 -30.59 -5.19
N SER A 188 29.52 -30.65 -6.51
CA SER A 188 29.73 -31.91 -7.17
C SER A 188 30.94 -32.51 -6.51
N VAL A 189 30.73 -33.61 -5.82
CA VAL A 189 31.76 -34.48 -5.36
C VAL A 189 32.47 -34.95 -6.63
N GLY A 190 33.51 -34.27 -7.01
CA GLY A 190 34.51 -34.77 -7.90
C GLY A 190 35.44 -35.64 -7.08
N GLU A 191 35.39 -36.91 -7.32
CA GLU A 191 36.41 -37.90 -6.99
C GLU A 191 36.04 -39.19 -7.68
N VAL A 192 36.88 -39.77 -8.51
CA VAL A 192 38.15 -40.43 -8.23
C VAL A 192 38.92 -40.48 -9.51
#